data_2bd129a9789b9d980765a6b8fa6a0a70
#
_entry.id   2bd129a9789b9d980765a6b8fa6a0a70
#
_cell.length_a   1.000
_cell.length_b   1.000
_cell.length_c   1.000
_cell.angle_alpha   90.00
_cell.angle_beta   90.00
_cell.angle_gamma   90.00
#
_symmetry.space_group_name_H-M   'P 1'
#
loop_
_entity.id
_entity.type
_entity.pdbx_description
1 polymer ?
#
loop_
_entity_poly.entity_id
_entity_poly.type
_entity_poly.pdbx_seq_one_letter_code
_entity_poly.pdbx_strand_id
1 'polypeptide(L)'
;MLFRSKLRTIQPQDDALVVTLRISGYDVKRVMIDQGSAVEIMYPDLFKGLNLKPKNLTAYNSPLVSFEGKMVIPKGQIRLPVQTGSDVVEVDFIVVDAFSPYTAIIGKPWLYTLRVVSSTLH
;
A
#
# COMPACT_ATOMS: atom_id res chain seq x y z
N MET A 1 5.72 3.04 10.48
CA MET A 1 5.73 1.58 10.66
C MET A 1 5.63 0.91 9.29
N LEU A 2 6.53 0.01 9.01
CA LEU A 2 6.56 -0.71 7.74
C LEU A 2 6.10 -2.14 7.94
N PHE A 3 5.34 -2.66 6.98
CA PHE A 3 4.84 -4.03 7.03
C PHE A 3 5.55 -4.83 5.94
N ARG A 4 6.20 -5.91 6.34
CA ARG A 4 7.07 -6.67 5.45
C ARG A 4 6.83 -8.16 5.58
N SER A 5 7.34 -8.89 4.60
CA SER A 5 7.50 -10.33 4.75
C SER A 5 8.44 -10.60 5.92
N LYS A 6 8.04 -11.54 6.78
CA LYS A 6 8.80 -11.84 7.99
C LYS A 6 10.20 -12.37 7.74
N LEU A 7 10.48 -12.83 6.53
CA LEU A 7 11.80 -13.36 6.20
C LEU A 7 12.74 -12.32 5.64
N ARG A 8 12.28 -11.09 5.52
CA ARG A 8 13.10 -10.05 4.92
C ARG A 8 14.06 -9.47 5.93
N THR A 9 15.33 -9.44 5.57
CA THR A 9 16.38 -8.91 6.44
C THR A 9 17.09 -7.69 5.86
N ILE A 10 16.76 -7.32 4.62
CA ILE A 10 17.40 -6.18 3.94
C ILE A 10 16.93 -4.88 4.55
N GLN A 11 17.83 -3.89 4.63
CA GLN A 11 17.48 -2.57 5.12
C GLN A 11 16.35 -1.97 4.29
N PRO A 12 15.35 -1.35 4.93
CA PRO A 12 14.22 -0.78 4.20
C PRO A 12 14.63 0.21 3.11
N GLN A 13 15.62 1.06 3.39
CA GLN A 13 16.01 2.09 2.45
C GLN A 13 16.71 1.53 1.22
N ASP A 14 17.18 0.28 1.24
CA ASP A 14 17.83 -0.32 0.08
C ASP A 14 16.85 -0.68 -1.02
N ASP A 15 15.57 -0.91 -0.65
CA ASP A 15 14.54 -1.34 -1.58
C ASP A 15 13.38 -0.36 -1.67
N ALA A 16 13.41 0.69 -0.88
CA ALA A 16 12.29 1.61 -0.77
C ALA A 16 12.50 2.83 -1.64
N LEU A 17 11.42 3.29 -2.23
CA LEU A 17 11.40 4.48 -3.07
C LEU A 17 10.16 5.27 -2.69
N VAL A 18 10.31 6.56 -2.44
CA VAL A 18 9.20 7.43 -2.06
C VAL A 18 8.78 8.25 -3.27
N VAL A 19 7.52 8.16 -3.63
CA VAL A 19 7.01 8.75 -4.87
C VAL A 19 5.67 9.43 -4.64
N THR A 20 5.21 10.13 -5.67
CA THR A 20 3.83 10.61 -5.77
C THR A 20 3.12 9.69 -6.75
N LEU A 21 1.98 9.13 -6.32
CA LEU A 21 1.17 8.27 -7.17
C LEU A 21 -0.24 8.84 -7.30
N ARG A 22 -0.85 8.59 -8.44
CA ARG A 22 -2.24 8.99 -8.63
C ARG A 22 -3.15 7.86 -8.15
N ILE A 23 -3.81 8.11 -7.04
CA ILE A 23 -4.69 7.12 -6.40
C ILE A 23 -6.10 7.72 -6.37
N SER A 24 -7.05 6.99 -6.94
CA SER A 24 -8.45 7.41 -6.97
C SER A 24 -8.64 8.82 -7.54
N GLY A 25 -7.81 9.19 -8.52
CA GLY A 25 -7.90 10.48 -9.19
C GLY A 25 -7.18 11.63 -8.49
N TYR A 26 -6.46 11.34 -7.40
CA TYR A 26 -5.72 12.36 -6.64
C TYR A 26 -4.23 12.06 -6.67
N ASP A 27 -3.42 13.12 -6.70
CA ASP A 27 -1.97 12.98 -6.60
C ASP A 27 -1.61 12.83 -5.14
N VAL A 28 -1.23 11.61 -4.76
CA VAL A 28 -0.92 11.25 -3.38
C VAL A 28 0.58 11.25 -3.20
N LYS A 29 1.07 12.10 -2.31
CA LYS A 29 2.50 12.24 -2.03
C LYS A 29 2.92 11.30 -0.92
N ARG A 30 4.22 11.10 -0.82
CA ARG A 30 4.84 10.29 0.24
C ARG A 30 4.33 8.86 0.25
N VAL A 31 4.22 8.27 -0.94
CA VAL A 31 3.90 6.86 -1.09
C VAL A 31 5.21 6.10 -1.16
N MET A 32 5.37 5.12 -0.29
CA MET A 32 6.56 4.27 -0.30
C MET A 32 6.32 3.06 -1.18
N ILE A 33 7.21 2.84 -2.15
CA ILE A 33 7.22 1.62 -2.94
C ILE A 33 8.20 0.67 -2.26
N ASP A 34 7.72 -0.43 -1.72
CA ASP A 34 8.54 -1.34 -0.92
C ASP A 34 8.37 -2.77 -1.41
N GLN A 35 9.37 -3.27 -2.12
CA GLN A 35 9.35 -4.64 -2.65
C GLN A 35 9.32 -5.69 -1.55
N GLY A 36 9.69 -5.31 -0.32
CA GLY A 36 9.65 -6.23 0.81
C GLY A 36 8.28 -6.37 1.43
N SER A 37 7.34 -5.50 1.08
CA SER A 37 6.00 -5.58 1.66
C SER A 37 5.15 -6.57 0.88
N ALA A 38 4.48 -7.47 1.60
CA ALA A 38 3.59 -8.46 1.02
C ALA A 38 2.19 -7.90 0.73
N VAL A 39 1.90 -6.70 1.21
CA VAL A 39 0.57 -6.07 1.09
C VAL A 39 0.73 -4.58 0.79
N GLU A 40 -0.33 -3.98 0.29
CA GLU A 40 -0.43 -2.53 0.18
C GLU A 40 -1.13 -1.99 1.41
N ILE A 41 -0.60 -0.91 1.98
CA ILE A 41 -1.09 -0.34 3.24
C ILE A 41 -1.54 1.09 3.03
N MET A 42 -2.66 1.46 3.63
CA MET A 42 -3.12 2.85 3.68
C MET A 42 -3.10 3.34 5.12
N TYR A 43 -2.44 4.47 5.33
CA TYR A 43 -2.34 5.10 6.65
C TYR A 43 -3.44 6.14 6.85
N PRO A 44 -3.67 6.55 8.11
CA PRO A 44 -4.81 7.42 8.42
C PRO A 44 -4.86 8.74 7.65
N ASP A 45 -3.71 9.36 7.38
CA ASP A 45 -3.71 10.64 6.65
C ASP A 45 -4.35 10.50 5.28
N LEU A 46 -4.04 9.41 4.57
CA LEU A 46 -4.61 9.19 3.26
C LEU A 46 -6.09 8.82 3.36
N PHE A 47 -6.44 7.99 4.33
CA PHE A 47 -7.83 7.59 4.53
C PHE A 47 -8.72 8.81 4.74
N LYS A 48 -8.25 9.74 5.57
CA LYS A 48 -8.96 11.00 5.82
C LYS A 48 -8.93 11.90 4.59
N GLY A 49 -7.78 11.99 3.94
CA GLY A 49 -7.60 12.87 2.79
C GLY A 49 -8.49 12.49 1.61
N LEU A 50 -8.76 11.20 1.43
CA LEU A 50 -9.67 10.73 0.40
C LEU A 50 -11.13 10.76 0.85
N ASN A 51 -11.40 11.26 2.04
CA ASN A 51 -12.74 11.36 2.59
C ASN A 51 -13.45 10.01 2.70
N LEU A 52 -12.68 8.97 3.01
CA LEU A 52 -13.24 7.64 3.19
C LEU A 52 -13.83 7.47 4.57
N LYS A 53 -14.81 6.56 4.66
CA LYS A 53 -15.51 6.28 5.93
C LYS A 53 -15.40 4.80 6.23
N PRO A 54 -15.56 4.40 7.51
CA PRO A 54 -15.51 2.96 7.85
C PRO A 54 -16.50 2.11 7.04
N LYS A 55 -17.64 2.68 6.65
CA LYS A 55 -18.61 1.96 5.85
C LYS A 55 -18.12 1.59 4.46
N ASN A 56 -17.05 2.25 4.00
CA ASN A 56 -16.47 1.95 2.69
C ASN A 56 -15.53 0.76 2.73
N LEU A 57 -15.21 0.27 3.93
CA LEU A 57 -14.24 -0.82 4.08
C LEU A 57 -14.94 -2.16 4.09
N THR A 58 -14.25 -3.17 3.53
CA THR A 58 -14.63 -4.56 3.70
C THR A 58 -13.75 -5.19 4.77
N ALA A 59 -14.20 -6.30 5.34
CA ALA A 59 -13.47 -6.94 6.41
C ALA A 59 -12.14 -7.51 5.94
N TYR A 60 -11.13 -7.38 6.78
CA TYR A 60 -9.84 -8.02 6.58
C TYR A 60 -9.41 -8.56 7.93
N ASN A 61 -9.48 -9.87 8.09
CA ASN A 61 -9.40 -10.50 9.41
C ASN A 61 -8.01 -11.00 9.80
N SER A 62 -7.04 -10.84 8.92
CA SER A 62 -5.68 -11.29 9.22
C SER A 62 -4.88 -10.16 9.86
N PRO A 63 -4.20 -10.44 10.97
CA PRO A 63 -3.33 -9.42 11.56
C PRO A 63 -2.10 -9.19 10.68
N LEU A 64 -1.57 -7.99 10.75
CA LEU A 64 -0.32 -7.65 10.09
C LEU A 64 0.80 -7.63 11.11
N VAL A 65 1.99 -8.04 10.68
CA VAL A 65 3.17 -7.99 11.52
C VAL A 65 4.07 -6.89 10.98
N SER A 66 4.37 -5.90 11.82
CA SER A 66 5.26 -4.81 11.43
C SER A 66 6.69 -5.29 11.36
N PHE A 67 7.55 -4.47 10.78
CA PHE A 67 8.98 -4.75 10.71
C PHE A 67 9.57 -4.97 12.11
N GLU A 68 9.02 -4.30 13.11
CA GLU A 68 9.49 -4.41 14.49
C GLU A 68 8.90 -5.62 15.23
N GLY A 69 8.11 -6.44 14.57
CA GLY A 69 7.49 -7.59 15.17
C GLY A 69 6.18 -7.34 15.89
N LYS A 70 5.67 -6.12 15.83
CA LYS A 70 4.39 -5.79 16.46
C LYS A 70 3.24 -6.23 15.57
N MET A 71 2.19 -6.76 16.18
CA MET A 71 0.97 -7.09 15.48
C MET A 71 0.06 -5.87 15.40
N VAL A 72 -0.51 -5.65 14.23
CA VAL A 72 -1.45 -4.58 13.99
C VAL A 72 -2.72 -5.20 13.42
N ILE A 73 -3.86 -4.85 14.01
CA ILE A 73 -5.15 -5.33 13.54
C ILE A 73 -5.68 -4.31 12.53
N PRO A 74 -5.87 -4.69 11.27
CA PRO A 74 -6.37 -3.77 10.26
C PRO A 74 -7.80 -3.31 10.57
N LYS A 75 -8.13 -2.11 10.13
CA LYS A 75 -9.50 -1.61 10.17
C LYS A 75 -10.37 -2.23 9.09
N GLY A 76 -9.75 -2.70 8.02
CA GLY A 76 -10.44 -3.29 6.89
C GLY A 76 -9.61 -3.09 5.64
N GLN A 77 -10.23 -3.31 4.49
CA GLN A 77 -9.56 -3.09 3.22
C GLN A 77 -10.48 -2.37 2.24
N ILE A 78 -9.85 -1.72 1.26
CA ILE A 78 -10.58 -1.01 0.22
C ILE A 78 -9.83 -1.12 -1.09
N ARG A 79 -10.58 -1.32 -2.18
CA ARG A 79 -9.99 -1.38 -3.52
C ARG A 79 -10.12 -0.02 -4.19
N LEU A 80 -8.99 0.52 -4.62
CA LEU A 80 -8.94 1.83 -5.28
C LEU A 80 -8.10 1.73 -6.54
N PRO A 81 -8.43 2.54 -7.57
CA PRO A 81 -7.63 2.59 -8.77
C PRO A 81 -6.33 3.38 -8.54
N VAL A 82 -5.23 2.84 -9.04
CA VAL A 82 -3.93 3.49 -9.03
C VAL A 82 -3.49 3.65 -10.48
N GLN A 83 -3.26 4.88 -10.89
CA GLN A 83 -2.88 5.17 -12.26
C GLN A 83 -1.38 5.26 -12.41
N THR A 84 -0.86 4.57 -13.41
CA THR A 84 0.56 4.59 -13.76
C THR A 84 0.65 4.84 -15.26
N GLY A 85 1.06 6.06 -15.62
CA GLY A 85 1.06 6.43 -17.03
C GLY A 85 -0.35 6.36 -17.61
N SER A 86 -0.54 5.55 -18.66
CA SER A 86 -1.85 5.36 -19.27
C SER A 86 -2.63 4.20 -18.69
N ASP A 87 -2.02 3.44 -17.77
CA ASP A 87 -2.66 2.25 -17.22
C ASP A 87 -3.27 2.54 -15.86
N VAL A 88 -4.38 1.86 -15.56
CA VAL A 88 -5.03 1.94 -14.26
C VAL A 88 -5.09 0.53 -13.71
N VAL A 89 -4.56 0.35 -12.50
CA VAL A 89 -4.53 -0.94 -11.81
C VAL A 89 -5.31 -0.81 -10.51
N GLU A 90 -6.25 -1.73 -10.29
CA GLU A 90 -7.00 -1.77 -9.03
C GLU A 90 -6.12 -2.38 -7.95
N VAL A 91 -6.05 -1.71 -6.80
CA VAL A 91 -5.20 -2.12 -5.69
C VAL A 91 -6.05 -2.28 -4.44
N ASP A 92 -5.86 -3.39 -3.74
CA ASP A 92 -6.51 -3.64 -2.46
C ASP A 92 -5.63 -3.10 -1.34
N PHE A 93 -6.02 -1.95 -0.78
CA PHE A 93 -5.30 -1.36 0.33
C PHE A 93 -5.83 -1.89 1.65
N ILE A 94 -4.93 -2.25 2.54
CA ILE A 94 -5.27 -2.62 3.91
C ILE A 94 -5.14 -1.36 4.75
N VAL A 95 -6.25 -0.95 5.37
CA VAL A 95 -6.30 0.29 6.12
C VAL A 95 -5.92 0.02 7.57
N VAL A 96 -4.95 0.76 8.07
CA VAL A 96 -4.46 0.61 9.44
C VAL A 96 -4.58 1.93 10.18
N ASP A 97 -4.63 1.85 11.50
CA ASP A 97 -4.65 3.01 12.37
C ASP A 97 -3.32 3.07 13.12
N ALA A 98 -2.28 3.39 12.38
CA ALA A 98 -0.94 3.45 12.91
C ALA A 98 -0.25 4.71 12.38
N PHE A 99 0.66 5.25 13.17
CA PHE A 99 1.43 6.41 12.74
C PHE A 99 2.47 6.00 11.68
N SER A 100 2.61 6.84 10.67
CA SER A 100 3.66 6.67 9.66
C SER A 100 3.93 8.02 9.00
N PRO A 101 5.18 8.30 8.63
CA PRO A 101 5.48 9.48 7.81
C PRO A 101 5.00 9.31 6.37
N TYR A 102 4.60 8.09 5.98
CA TYR A 102 4.12 7.81 4.64
C TYR A 102 2.60 7.81 4.60
N THR A 103 2.04 8.08 3.43
CA THR A 103 0.59 8.04 3.23
C THR A 103 0.13 6.64 2.92
N ALA A 104 0.97 5.88 2.23
CA ALA A 104 0.66 4.52 1.83
C ALA A 104 1.94 3.75 1.55
N ILE A 105 1.84 2.42 1.55
CA ILE A 105 2.90 1.54 1.09
C ILE A 105 2.35 0.72 -0.06
N ILE A 106 3.09 0.71 -1.15
CA ILE A 106 2.79 -0.13 -2.31
C ILE A 106 3.80 -1.28 -2.29
N GLY A 107 3.31 -2.49 -2.33
CA GLY A 107 4.13 -3.67 -2.17
C GLY A 107 4.13 -4.59 -3.37
N LYS A 108 4.48 -5.86 -3.12
CA LYS A 108 4.63 -6.85 -4.17
C LYS A 108 3.39 -7.08 -5.03
N PRO A 109 2.16 -7.11 -4.47
CA PRO A 109 1.00 -7.40 -5.31
C PRO A 109 0.83 -6.42 -6.46
N TRP A 110 0.97 -5.11 -6.17
CA TRP A 110 0.84 -4.09 -7.21
C TRP A 110 2.01 -4.17 -8.19
N LEU A 111 3.24 -4.35 -7.68
CA LEU A 111 4.42 -4.43 -8.52
C LEU A 111 4.33 -5.62 -9.46
N TYR A 112 3.84 -6.75 -8.98
CA TYR A 112 3.64 -7.93 -9.80
C TYR A 112 2.61 -7.67 -10.90
N THR A 113 1.47 -7.08 -10.55
CA THR A 113 0.41 -6.77 -11.50
C THR A 113 0.90 -5.80 -12.57
N LEU A 114 1.65 -4.79 -12.17
CA LEU A 114 2.21 -3.82 -13.11
C LEU A 114 3.16 -4.50 -14.10
N ARG A 115 3.98 -5.42 -13.64
CA ARG A 115 4.90 -6.16 -14.50
C ARG A 115 4.14 -6.99 -15.54
N VAL A 116 3.06 -7.65 -15.12
CA VAL A 116 2.26 -8.47 -16.02
C VAL A 116 1.61 -7.59 -17.09
N VAL A 117 1.04 -6.45 -16.70
CA VAL A 117 0.44 -5.52 -17.65
C VAL A 117 1.49 -5.03 -18.64
N SER A 118 2.66 -4.64 -18.15
CA SER A 118 3.74 -4.17 -19.03
C SER A 118 4.17 -5.25 -20.02
N SER A 119 4.23 -6.50 -19.57
CA SER A 119 4.62 -7.62 -20.43
C SER A 119 3.61 -7.86 -21.55
N THR A 120 2.33 -7.69 -21.27
CA THR A 120 1.30 -7.92 -22.29
C THR A 120 1.24 -6.80 -23.33
N LEU A 121 1.82 -5.64 -23.05
CA LEU A 121 1.83 -4.52 -23.99
C LEU A 121 2.96 -4.63 -25.00
N HIS A 122 3.84 -5.55 -24.84
CA HIS A 122 4.94 -5.82 -25.76
C HIS A 122 4.64 -7.05 -26.61
#